data_2b69766ba8696d9073d4611bc580a893
#
_entry.id   2b69766ba8696d9073d4611bc580a893
#
_cell.length_a   1.000
_cell.length_b   1.000
_cell.length_c   1.000
_cell.angle_alpha   90.00
_cell.angle_beta   90.00
_cell.angle_gamma   90.00
#
_symmetry.space_group_name_H-M   'P 1'
#
loop_
_entity.id
_entity.type
_entity.pdbx_description
1 polymer ?
#
loop_
_entity_poly.entity_id
_entity_poly.type
_entity_poly.pdbx_seq_one_letter_code
_entity_poly.pdbx_strand_id
1 'polypeptide(L)'
;GLDRRNVLAFYRALGQTLESEGELALMAQLASLLGDGQGEVRIGKYAVARGFNLYEFAYPLQHLPKYDPLRDPVEEAMLFAIARQESEFNTEIVSRAGARGVLQVMQITARHVCRQYRIQCRIEDLLEDPSYNTRIASAYIADRRDEFGGSYILTLTGFNAGPGRTRQWLRQMGDPRRSAIDPFDWI
;
A
#
# COMPACT_ATOMS: atom_id res chain seq x y z
N GLY A 1 -22.49 17.47 -17.02
CA GLY A 1 -21.05 17.29 -17.06
C GLY A 1 -20.73 15.82 -17.22
N LEU A 2 -19.60 15.50 -17.84
CA LEU A 2 -19.09 14.12 -17.93
C LEU A 2 -18.89 13.56 -16.50
N ASP A 3 -19.40 12.38 -16.23
CA ASP A 3 -19.19 11.70 -14.94
C ASP A 3 -17.68 11.40 -14.80
N ARG A 4 -17.08 11.86 -13.71
CA ARG A 4 -15.65 11.67 -13.42
C ARG A 4 -15.23 10.19 -13.57
N ARG A 5 -16.08 9.25 -13.15
CA ARG A 5 -15.80 7.81 -13.26
C ARG A 5 -15.62 7.36 -14.71
N ASN A 6 -16.45 7.88 -15.62
CA ASN A 6 -16.38 7.56 -17.04
C ASN A 6 -15.13 8.16 -17.68
N VAL A 7 -14.75 9.39 -17.29
CA VAL A 7 -13.49 10.02 -17.75
C VAL A 7 -12.29 9.21 -17.30
N LEU A 8 -12.22 8.82 -16.02
CA LEU A 8 -11.12 8.01 -15.48
C LEU A 8 -11.04 6.62 -16.14
N ALA A 9 -12.18 5.97 -16.40
CA ALA A 9 -12.20 4.69 -17.10
C ALA A 9 -11.72 4.81 -18.55
N PHE A 10 -12.09 5.89 -19.24
CA PHE A 10 -11.71 6.14 -20.62
C PHE A 10 -10.20 6.34 -20.78
N TYR A 11 -9.58 7.23 -20.01
CA TYR A 11 -8.14 7.46 -20.15
C TYR A 11 -7.29 6.26 -19.67
N ARG A 12 -7.77 5.46 -18.69
CA ARG A 12 -7.11 4.21 -18.31
C ARG A 12 -7.10 3.20 -19.46
N ALA A 13 -8.24 3.05 -20.18
CA ALA A 13 -8.33 2.20 -21.36
C ALA A 13 -7.41 2.72 -22.48
N LEU A 14 -7.43 4.03 -22.74
CA LEU A 14 -6.57 4.66 -23.74
C LEU A 14 -5.09 4.46 -23.42
N GLY A 15 -4.69 4.62 -22.13
CA GLY A 15 -3.30 4.42 -21.71
C GLY A 15 -2.75 3.02 -22.03
N GLN A 16 -3.62 1.99 -22.09
CA GLN A 16 -3.22 0.64 -22.47
C GLN A 16 -2.99 0.47 -23.98
N THR A 17 -3.50 1.37 -24.81
CA THR A 17 -3.36 1.33 -26.26
C THR A 17 -2.22 2.20 -26.78
N LEU A 18 -1.66 3.07 -25.95
CA LEU A 18 -0.55 3.96 -26.32
C LEU A 18 0.74 3.18 -26.45
N GLU A 19 1.54 3.53 -27.46
CA GLU A 19 2.75 2.77 -27.81
C GLU A 19 4.04 3.52 -27.56
N SER A 20 4.00 4.85 -27.47
CA SER A 20 5.19 5.66 -27.22
C SER A 20 5.37 6.03 -25.74
N GLU A 21 6.64 6.16 -25.31
CA GLU A 21 7.00 6.60 -23.96
C GLU A 21 6.38 7.97 -23.63
N GLY A 22 6.43 8.92 -24.57
CA GLY A 22 5.90 10.27 -24.36
C GLY A 22 4.39 10.30 -24.19
N GLU A 23 3.63 9.50 -24.95
CA GLU A 23 2.18 9.39 -24.77
C GLU A 23 1.81 8.76 -23.44
N LEU A 24 2.51 7.70 -23.03
CA LEU A 24 2.32 7.06 -21.73
C LEU A 24 2.66 8.01 -20.58
N ALA A 25 3.75 8.79 -20.69
CA ALA A 25 4.11 9.81 -19.72
C ALA A 25 3.03 10.88 -19.57
N LEU A 26 2.51 11.41 -20.68
CA LEU A 26 1.42 12.41 -20.67
C LEU A 26 0.14 11.85 -20.03
N MET A 27 -0.20 10.59 -20.32
CA MET A 27 -1.37 9.95 -19.72
C MET A 27 -1.19 9.69 -18.22
N ALA A 28 -0.01 9.27 -17.79
CA ALA A 28 0.30 9.09 -16.36
C ALA A 28 0.26 10.43 -15.62
N GLN A 29 0.82 11.49 -16.23
CA GLN A 29 0.76 12.85 -15.70
C GLN A 29 -0.67 13.37 -15.59
N LEU A 30 -1.53 13.10 -16.59
CA LEU A 30 -2.95 13.44 -16.53
C LEU A 30 -3.64 12.72 -15.37
N ALA A 31 -3.35 11.43 -15.16
CA ALA A 31 -3.88 10.68 -14.02
C ALA A 31 -3.47 11.31 -12.69
N SER A 32 -2.19 11.68 -12.56
CA SER A 32 -1.65 12.37 -11.40
C SER A 32 -2.37 13.70 -11.13
N LEU A 33 -2.53 14.55 -12.15
CA LEU A 33 -3.24 15.83 -12.05
C LEU A 33 -4.71 15.69 -11.67
N LEU A 34 -5.35 14.60 -12.07
CA LEU A 34 -6.75 14.29 -11.70
C LEU A 34 -6.87 13.63 -10.31
N GLY A 35 -5.75 13.38 -9.63
CA GLY A 35 -5.71 12.69 -8.33
C GLY A 35 -6.07 11.21 -8.43
N ASP A 36 -5.93 10.58 -9.63
CA ASP A 36 -6.12 9.15 -9.79
C ASP A 36 -4.79 8.40 -9.64
N GLY A 37 -4.36 8.20 -8.40
CA GLY A 37 -3.13 7.45 -8.10
C GLY A 37 -3.13 6.03 -8.65
N GLN A 38 -4.29 5.38 -8.71
CA GLN A 38 -4.41 4.04 -9.30
C GLN A 38 -4.15 4.06 -10.81
N GLY A 39 -4.71 5.04 -11.52
CA GLY A 39 -4.46 5.21 -12.95
C GLY A 39 -2.99 5.50 -13.25
N GLU A 40 -2.38 6.41 -12.52
CA GLU A 40 -0.95 6.76 -12.65
C GLU A 40 -0.07 5.52 -12.48
N VAL A 41 -0.23 4.79 -11.37
CA VAL A 41 0.57 3.57 -11.10
C VAL A 41 0.39 2.51 -12.18
N ARG A 42 -0.83 2.28 -12.65
CA ARG A 42 -1.08 1.28 -13.68
C ARG A 42 -0.44 1.62 -14.99
N ILE A 43 -0.53 2.88 -15.42
CA ILE A 43 0.14 3.35 -16.64
C ILE A 43 1.66 3.24 -16.48
N GLY A 44 2.21 3.68 -15.35
CA GLY A 44 3.64 3.57 -15.04
C GLY A 44 4.14 2.12 -15.03
N LYS A 45 3.43 1.22 -14.35
CA LYS A 45 3.74 -0.24 -14.35
C LYS A 45 3.73 -0.82 -15.75
N TYR A 46 2.74 -0.45 -16.56
CA TYR A 46 2.62 -0.90 -17.94
C TYR A 46 3.79 -0.41 -18.79
N ALA A 47 4.15 0.87 -18.65
CA ALA A 47 5.30 1.47 -19.35
C ALA A 47 6.62 0.79 -18.97
N VAL A 48 6.88 0.60 -17.67
CA VAL A 48 8.10 -0.06 -17.17
C VAL A 48 8.18 -1.52 -17.67
N ALA A 49 7.05 -2.25 -17.66
CA ALA A 49 7.00 -3.63 -18.17
C ALA A 49 7.33 -3.72 -19.69
N ARG A 50 7.14 -2.64 -20.43
CA ARG A 50 7.53 -2.51 -21.85
C ARG A 50 8.95 -1.97 -22.04
N GLY A 51 9.69 -1.71 -20.97
CA GLY A 51 11.07 -1.24 -21.03
C GLY A 51 11.22 0.29 -21.11
N PHE A 52 10.15 1.06 -20.93
CA PHE A 52 10.21 2.51 -20.86
C PHE A 52 10.67 3.00 -19.46
N ASN A 53 11.38 4.12 -19.42
CA ASN A 53 11.93 4.66 -18.19
C ASN A 53 10.95 5.64 -17.49
N LEU A 54 9.77 5.13 -17.09
CA LEU A 54 8.71 5.89 -16.42
C LEU A 54 8.52 5.43 -14.96
N TYR A 55 9.63 5.24 -14.24
CA TYR A 55 9.61 4.74 -12.86
C TYR A 55 8.93 5.70 -11.89
N GLU A 56 8.99 7.02 -12.11
CA GLU A 56 8.32 8.03 -11.30
C GLU A 56 6.80 7.83 -11.21
N PHE A 57 6.18 7.37 -12.30
CA PHE A 57 4.74 7.04 -12.32
C PHE A 57 4.45 5.62 -11.78
N ALA A 58 5.40 4.68 -11.96
CA ALA A 58 5.25 3.35 -11.40
C ALA A 58 5.43 3.31 -9.87
N TYR A 59 6.15 4.29 -9.31
CA TYR A 59 6.46 4.43 -7.88
C TYR A 59 6.22 5.87 -7.39
N PRO A 60 4.98 6.39 -7.49
CA PRO A 60 4.68 7.76 -7.11
C PRO A 60 4.83 7.97 -5.61
N LEU A 61 5.23 9.18 -5.21
CA LEU A 61 5.44 9.58 -3.81
C LEU A 61 4.44 10.65 -3.34
N GLN A 62 3.27 10.77 -3.97
CA GLN A 62 2.31 11.85 -3.69
C GLN A 62 0.90 11.40 -3.31
N HIS A 63 0.54 10.12 -3.39
CA HIS A 63 -0.84 9.67 -3.23
C HIS A 63 -1.20 9.15 -1.83
N LEU A 64 -0.28 9.21 -0.88
CA LEU A 64 -0.63 9.01 0.52
C LEU A 64 -0.94 10.35 1.18
N PRO A 65 -2.05 10.44 1.93
CA PRO A 65 -2.40 11.66 2.64
C PRO A 65 -1.45 11.90 3.81
N LYS A 66 -1.28 13.17 4.20
CA LYS A 66 -0.68 13.50 5.47
C LYS A 66 -1.57 12.97 6.60
N TYR A 67 -0.96 12.44 7.64
CA TYR A 67 -1.66 11.90 8.80
C TYR A 67 -0.91 12.24 10.09
N ASP A 68 -1.61 12.19 11.22
CA ASP A 68 -1.04 12.37 12.55
C ASP A 68 -0.72 10.98 13.14
N PRO A 69 0.55 10.57 13.28
CA PRO A 69 0.91 9.23 13.69
C PRO A 69 0.58 8.97 15.17
N LEU A 70 0.14 7.74 15.48
CA LEU A 70 -0.15 7.29 16.86
C LEU A 70 1.12 6.97 17.68
N ARG A 71 2.22 6.78 16.97
CA ARG A 71 3.54 6.46 17.53
C ARG A 71 4.61 6.83 16.51
N ASP A 72 5.88 6.62 16.86
CA ASP A 72 6.99 6.73 15.93
C ASP A 72 6.76 5.85 14.70
N PRO A 73 6.55 6.44 13.50
CA PRO A 73 6.14 5.70 12.31
C PRO A 73 7.29 4.89 11.71
N VAL A 74 6.94 4.02 10.77
CA VAL A 74 7.91 3.43 9.85
C VAL A 74 8.31 4.45 8.78
N GLU A 75 9.37 4.15 8.04
CA GLU A 75 9.80 4.99 6.93
C GLU A 75 8.64 5.20 5.93
N GLU A 76 8.53 6.41 5.44
CA GLU A 76 7.48 6.79 4.48
C GLU A 76 7.53 5.90 3.23
N ALA A 77 8.73 5.54 2.76
CA ALA A 77 8.93 4.64 1.63
C ALA A 77 8.25 3.27 1.83
N MET A 78 8.23 2.74 3.06
CA MET A 78 7.53 1.48 3.37
C MET A 78 6.01 1.64 3.22
N LEU A 79 5.44 2.76 3.67
CA LEU A 79 4.01 3.02 3.51
C LEU A 79 3.61 3.15 2.05
N PHE A 80 4.41 3.86 1.23
CA PHE A 80 4.20 3.95 -0.22
C PHE A 80 4.30 2.59 -0.90
N ALA A 81 5.29 1.77 -0.55
CA ALA A 81 5.46 0.44 -1.11
C ALA A 81 4.25 -0.47 -0.80
N ILE A 82 3.76 -0.43 0.45
CA ILE A 82 2.57 -1.20 0.86
C ILE A 82 1.32 -0.69 0.15
N ALA A 83 1.07 0.63 0.11
CA ALA A 83 -0.10 1.19 -0.57
C ALA A 83 -0.11 0.85 -2.07
N ARG A 84 1.05 0.91 -2.72
CA ARG A 84 1.22 0.51 -4.10
C ARG A 84 0.87 -0.98 -4.32
N GLN A 85 1.24 -1.85 -3.41
CA GLN A 85 0.98 -3.29 -3.48
C GLN A 85 -0.47 -3.64 -3.14
N GLU A 86 -1.03 -3.02 -2.11
CA GLU A 86 -2.34 -3.37 -1.55
C GLU A 86 -3.51 -2.82 -2.37
N SER A 87 -3.40 -1.61 -2.88
CA SER A 87 -4.52 -0.92 -3.53
C SER A 87 -4.16 -0.17 -4.81
N GLU A 88 -2.86 -0.06 -5.13
CA GLU A 88 -2.37 0.91 -6.13
C GLU A 88 -2.88 2.34 -5.83
N PHE A 89 -2.89 2.72 -4.55
CA PHE A 89 -3.41 3.99 -4.02
C PHE A 89 -4.92 4.22 -4.20
N ASN A 90 -5.70 3.17 -4.46
CA ASN A 90 -7.16 3.28 -4.47
C ASN A 90 -7.70 3.34 -3.02
N THR A 91 -8.25 4.49 -2.65
CA THR A 91 -8.79 4.73 -1.30
C THR A 91 -10.16 4.10 -1.05
N GLU A 92 -10.89 3.73 -2.11
CA GLU A 92 -12.28 3.26 -2.04
C GLU A 92 -12.39 1.73 -2.12
N ILE A 93 -11.27 1.01 -2.21
CA ILE A 93 -11.28 -0.43 -2.43
C ILE A 93 -11.63 -1.20 -1.15
N VAL A 94 -12.47 -2.22 -1.32
CA VAL A 94 -12.75 -3.24 -0.30
C VAL A 94 -12.41 -4.60 -0.90
N SER A 95 -11.51 -5.35 -0.25
CA SER A 95 -11.16 -6.70 -0.68
C SER A 95 -12.28 -7.71 -0.39
N ARG A 96 -12.22 -8.89 -1.01
CA ARG A 96 -13.15 -10.00 -0.70
C ARG A 96 -13.09 -10.42 0.77
N ALA A 97 -11.95 -10.27 1.44
CA ALA A 97 -11.77 -10.57 2.85
C ALA A 97 -12.23 -9.43 3.78
N GLY A 98 -12.65 -8.28 3.22
CA GLY A 98 -13.11 -7.11 3.97
C GLY A 98 -12.02 -6.14 4.41
N ALA A 99 -10.80 -6.24 3.86
CA ALA A 99 -9.77 -5.23 4.02
C ALA A 99 -10.17 -3.95 3.29
N ARG A 100 -9.86 -2.78 3.84
CA ARG A 100 -10.42 -1.49 3.42
C ARG A 100 -9.36 -0.43 3.17
N GLY A 101 -9.59 0.35 2.13
CA GLY A 101 -8.89 1.60 1.82
C GLY A 101 -7.46 1.41 1.33
N VAL A 102 -6.70 2.51 1.33
CA VAL A 102 -5.40 2.61 0.65
C VAL A 102 -4.35 1.60 1.14
N LEU A 103 -4.34 1.27 2.42
CA LEU A 103 -3.41 0.29 3.02
C LEU A 103 -4.09 -1.03 3.41
N GLN A 104 -5.28 -1.30 2.87
CA GLN A 104 -6.05 -2.54 3.04
C GLN A 104 -6.13 -3.04 4.49
N VAL A 105 -6.55 -2.13 5.38
CA VAL A 105 -6.67 -2.44 6.80
C VAL A 105 -7.88 -3.32 7.07
N MET A 106 -7.67 -4.46 7.73
CA MET A 106 -8.75 -5.31 8.24
C MET A 106 -9.43 -4.65 9.44
N GLN A 107 -10.76 -4.80 9.55
CA GLN A 107 -11.51 -4.24 10.69
C GLN A 107 -11.00 -4.76 12.05
N ILE A 108 -10.62 -6.04 12.12
CA ILE A 108 -10.03 -6.62 13.34
C ILE A 108 -8.70 -5.95 13.71
N THR A 109 -7.87 -5.63 12.71
CA THR A 109 -6.61 -4.89 12.88
C THR A 109 -6.90 -3.47 13.39
N ALA A 110 -7.86 -2.77 12.80
CA ALA A 110 -8.23 -1.43 13.27
C ALA A 110 -8.71 -1.45 14.73
N ARG A 111 -9.59 -2.39 15.11
CA ARG A 111 -10.04 -2.53 16.50
C ARG A 111 -8.90 -2.86 17.45
N HIS A 112 -7.92 -3.65 17.02
CA HIS A 112 -6.72 -3.95 17.81
C HIS A 112 -5.91 -2.69 18.07
N VAL A 113 -5.58 -1.92 17.02
CA VAL A 113 -4.84 -0.65 17.10
C VAL A 113 -5.59 0.36 17.97
N CYS A 114 -6.90 0.55 17.72
CA CYS A 114 -7.71 1.47 18.52
C CYS A 114 -7.67 1.15 20.03
N ARG A 115 -7.75 -0.14 20.38
CA ARG A 115 -7.67 -0.58 21.78
C ARG A 115 -6.28 -0.35 22.36
N GLN A 116 -5.24 -0.68 21.64
CA GLN A 116 -3.85 -0.53 22.07
C GLN A 116 -3.49 0.93 22.32
N TYR A 117 -3.90 1.82 21.42
CA TYR A 117 -3.60 3.25 21.51
C TYR A 117 -4.69 4.08 22.20
N ARG A 118 -5.75 3.41 22.72
CA ARG A 118 -6.85 4.04 23.46
C ARG A 118 -7.52 5.19 22.70
N ILE A 119 -7.73 5.00 21.40
CA ILE A 119 -8.44 5.94 20.52
C ILE A 119 -9.83 5.42 20.18
N GLN A 120 -10.72 6.33 19.79
CA GLN A 120 -12.04 5.96 19.27
C GLN A 120 -11.87 5.21 17.94
N CYS A 121 -12.51 4.04 17.82
CA CYS A 121 -12.44 3.21 16.62
C CYS A 121 -13.59 3.57 15.66
N ARG A 122 -13.21 4.06 14.48
CA ARG A 122 -14.12 4.50 13.43
C ARG A 122 -13.93 3.60 12.19
N ILE A 123 -14.68 2.51 12.13
CA ILE A 123 -14.47 1.46 11.10
C ILE A 123 -14.85 1.94 9.69
N GLU A 124 -15.84 2.81 9.58
CA GLU A 124 -16.29 3.42 8.33
C GLU A 124 -15.19 4.32 7.75
N ASP A 125 -14.49 5.05 8.61
CA ASP A 125 -13.39 5.95 8.23
C ASP A 125 -12.18 5.22 7.60
N LEU A 126 -12.12 3.89 7.70
CA LEU A 126 -11.12 3.14 6.93
C LEU A 126 -11.28 3.30 5.41
N LEU A 127 -12.47 3.70 4.94
CA LEU A 127 -12.76 4.01 3.53
C LEU A 127 -12.97 5.51 3.30
N GLU A 128 -13.63 6.19 4.25
CA GLU A 128 -14.07 7.57 4.09
C GLU A 128 -12.97 8.58 4.40
N ASP A 129 -11.98 8.19 5.22
CA ASP A 129 -10.84 9.03 5.60
C ASP A 129 -9.50 8.30 5.34
N PRO A 130 -8.87 8.55 4.18
CA PRO A 130 -7.56 7.96 3.88
C PRO A 130 -6.46 8.31 4.89
N SER A 131 -6.54 9.48 5.57
CA SER A 131 -5.60 9.86 6.63
C SER A 131 -5.77 8.96 7.85
N TYR A 132 -7.01 8.65 8.22
CA TYR A 132 -7.31 7.71 9.29
C TYR A 132 -6.84 6.28 8.93
N ASN A 133 -7.08 5.83 7.69
CA ASN A 133 -6.59 4.54 7.20
C ASN A 133 -5.07 4.44 7.35
N THR A 134 -4.34 5.46 6.86
CA THR A 134 -2.88 5.54 6.94
C THR A 134 -2.38 5.58 8.38
N ARG A 135 -3.06 6.33 9.24
CA ARG A 135 -2.75 6.43 10.69
C ARG A 135 -2.82 5.06 11.38
N ILE A 136 -3.89 4.30 11.14
CA ILE A 136 -4.09 2.97 11.71
C ILE A 136 -3.08 1.98 11.18
N ALA A 137 -2.87 1.96 9.85
CA ALA A 137 -1.93 1.06 9.21
C ALA A 137 -0.49 1.32 9.66
N SER A 138 -0.05 2.58 9.66
CA SER A 138 1.30 2.99 10.10
C SER A 138 1.60 2.51 11.51
N ALA A 139 0.67 2.70 12.45
CA ALA A 139 0.84 2.22 13.82
C ALA A 139 0.97 0.70 13.88
N TYR A 140 0.12 -0.03 13.15
CA TYR A 140 0.18 -1.49 13.11
C TYR A 140 1.48 -2.01 12.49
N ILE A 141 1.97 -1.38 11.41
CA ILE A 141 3.24 -1.75 10.76
C ILE A 141 4.41 -1.47 11.70
N ALA A 142 4.41 -0.33 12.40
CA ALA A 142 5.43 0.01 13.37
C ALA A 142 5.47 -0.96 14.56
N ASP A 143 4.31 -1.45 15.02
CA ASP A 143 4.23 -2.51 16.02
C ASP A 143 4.84 -3.83 15.52
N ARG A 144 4.62 -4.16 14.24
CA ARG A 144 5.25 -5.35 13.62
C ARG A 144 6.76 -5.18 13.47
N ARG A 145 7.22 -3.98 13.07
CA ARG A 145 8.65 -3.66 13.02
C ARG A 145 9.32 -3.92 14.37
N ASP A 146 8.76 -3.40 15.43
CA ASP A 146 9.32 -3.54 16.77
C ASP A 146 9.24 -4.99 17.27
N GLU A 147 8.11 -5.67 17.07
CA GLU A 147 7.93 -7.09 17.43
C GLU A 147 8.98 -7.99 16.77
N PHE A 148 9.35 -7.66 15.53
CA PHE A 148 10.28 -8.47 14.75
C PHE A 148 11.70 -7.87 14.68
N GLY A 149 12.04 -6.97 15.60
CA GLY A 149 13.40 -6.44 15.76
C GLY A 149 13.93 -5.69 14.55
N GLY A 150 13.08 -4.96 13.84
CA GLY A 150 13.46 -4.14 12.69
C GLY A 150 13.59 -4.90 11.37
N SER A 151 13.36 -6.21 11.33
CA SER A 151 13.42 -7.00 10.09
C SER A 151 12.28 -6.63 9.15
N TYR A 152 12.58 -6.05 7.98
CA TYR A 152 11.57 -5.70 6.97
C TYR A 152 10.80 -6.91 6.46
N ILE A 153 11.47 -8.03 6.22
CA ILE A 153 10.83 -9.28 5.77
C ILE A 153 9.77 -9.71 6.78
N LEU A 154 10.14 -9.80 8.06
CA LEU A 154 9.22 -10.23 9.10
C LEU A 154 8.15 -9.18 9.41
N THR A 155 8.45 -7.89 9.28
CA THR A 155 7.49 -6.79 9.39
C THR A 155 6.41 -6.90 8.34
N LEU A 156 6.79 -7.04 7.07
CA LEU A 156 5.86 -7.16 5.94
C LEU A 156 5.07 -8.46 5.99
N THR A 157 5.72 -9.56 6.35
CA THR A 157 5.04 -10.84 6.58
C THR A 157 4.03 -10.75 7.72
N GLY A 158 4.40 -10.09 8.82
CA GLY A 158 3.53 -9.85 9.97
C GLY A 158 2.36 -8.92 9.66
N PHE A 159 2.55 -7.96 8.77
CA PHE A 159 1.49 -7.11 8.26
C PHE A 159 0.50 -7.90 7.39
N ASN A 160 1.00 -8.63 6.41
CA ASN A 160 0.18 -9.35 5.42
C ASN A 160 -0.51 -10.60 6.02
N ALA A 161 0.26 -11.52 6.60
CA ALA A 161 -0.25 -12.81 7.09
C ALA A 161 -0.65 -12.79 8.56
N GLY A 162 -0.32 -11.73 9.28
CA GLY A 162 -0.50 -11.58 10.72
C GLY A 162 0.64 -12.16 11.55
N PRO A 163 0.90 -11.57 12.74
CA PRO A 163 2.07 -11.93 13.56
C PRO A 163 2.02 -13.37 14.09
N GLY A 164 0.84 -13.93 14.28
CA GLY A 164 0.68 -15.33 14.72
C GLY A 164 1.26 -16.31 13.70
N ARG A 165 0.92 -16.12 12.42
CA ARG A 165 1.41 -16.97 11.32
C ARG A 165 2.91 -16.74 11.07
N THR A 166 3.38 -15.50 11.14
CA THR A 166 4.81 -15.18 11.05
C THR A 166 5.62 -15.91 12.13
N ARG A 167 5.16 -15.89 13.40
CA ARG A 167 5.81 -16.64 14.48
C ARG A 167 5.77 -18.16 14.26
N GLN A 168 4.71 -18.70 13.65
CA GLN A 168 4.64 -20.10 13.26
C GLN A 168 5.70 -20.44 12.21
N TRP A 169 5.83 -19.64 11.17
CA TRP A 169 6.83 -19.84 10.11
C TRP A 169 8.26 -19.71 10.63
N LEU A 170 8.54 -18.77 11.54
CA LEU A 170 9.83 -18.70 12.23
C LEU A 170 10.21 -20.00 12.96
N ARG A 171 9.24 -20.70 13.54
CA ARG A 171 9.48 -22.00 14.20
C ARG A 171 9.69 -23.14 13.21
N GLN A 172 9.03 -23.09 12.05
CA GLN A 172 9.07 -24.16 11.04
C GLN A 172 10.26 -24.05 10.09
N MET A 173 10.56 -22.85 9.64
CA MET A 173 11.57 -22.58 8.60
C MET A 173 12.84 -21.94 9.16
N GLY A 174 12.87 -21.61 10.45
CA GLY A 174 13.96 -20.89 11.08
C GLY A 174 13.82 -19.36 10.97
N ASP A 175 14.80 -18.66 11.48
CA ASP A 175 14.80 -17.19 11.60
C ASP A 175 15.67 -16.56 10.51
N PRO A 176 15.09 -15.84 9.51
CA PRO A 176 15.83 -15.24 8.40
C PRO A 176 16.76 -14.08 8.82
N ARG A 177 16.70 -13.65 10.08
CA ARG A 177 17.68 -12.69 10.66
C ARG A 177 19.01 -13.34 11.02
N ARG A 178 19.08 -14.67 10.98
CA ARG A 178 20.31 -15.43 11.26
C ARG A 178 21.03 -15.76 9.97
N SER A 179 22.34 -15.59 9.95
CA SER A 179 23.18 -15.79 8.77
C SER A 179 23.12 -17.20 8.15
N ALA A 180 22.56 -18.18 8.87
CA ALA A 180 22.42 -19.55 8.39
C ALA A 180 21.22 -19.76 7.45
N ILE A 181 20.35 -18.76 7.29
CA ILE A 181 19.13 -18.83 6.48
C ILE A 181 19.18 -17.70 5.46
N ASP A 182 19.07 -18.05 4.18
CA ASP A 182 18.95 -17.06 3.12
C ASP A 182 17.55 -16.43 3.20
N PRO A 183 17.46 -15.08 3.39
CA PRO A 183 16.18 -14.40 3.41
C PRO A 183 15.35 -14.57 2.13
N PHE A 184 15.97 -14.78 0.97
CA PHE A 184 15.29 -15.03 -0.29
C PHE A 184 14.63 -16.40 -0.34
N ASP A 185 15.23 -17.41 0.30
CA ASP A 185 14.65 -18.75 0.40
C ASP A 185 13.50 -18.80 1.42
N TRP A 186 13.41 -17.79 2.28
CA TRP A 186 12.41 -17.73 3.34
C TRP A 186 11.07 -17.11 2.88
N ILE A 187 11.09 -16.28 1.80
CA ILE A 187 9.93 -15.60 1.25
C ILE A 187 9.21 -16.48 0.24
#